data_fdd1ab821dac7fea136aa74e3bd846be
#
_entry.id   fdd1ab821dac7fea136aa74e3bd846be
#
_cell.length_a   1.000
_cell.length_b   1.000
_cell.length_c   1.000
_cell.angle_alpha   90.00
_cell.angle_beta   90.00
_cell.angle_gamma   90.00
#
_symmetry.space_group_name_H-M   'P 1'
#
loop_
_entity.id
_entity.type
_entity.pdbx_description
1 polymer ?
#
loop_
_entity_poly.entity_id
_entity_poly.type
_entity_poly.pdbx_seq_one_letter_code
_entity_poly.pdbx_strand_id
1 'polypeptide(L)' 'MKETELWQRLRLHLGADYFRVWASEYSHSALGQRTVVEALSDGVPCKIIWRAVWAALELPARDR' A
#
# COMPACT_ATOMS: atom_id res chain seq x y z
N MET A 1 -5.80 9.37 6.32
CA MET A 1 -4.56 9.34 5.52
C MET A 1 -4.86 9.81 4.11
N LYS A 2 -4.02 10.69 3.58
CA LYS A 2 -4.16 11.17 2.20
C LYS A 2 -3.38 10.25 1.25
N GLU A 3 -3.76 10.24 -0.02
CA GLU A 3 -3.08 9.42 -1.02
C GLU A 3 -1.59 9.77 -1.12
N THR A 4 -1.24 11.06 -1.04
CA THR A 4 0.17 11.47 -1.07
C THR A 4 0.97 10.86 0.08
N GLU A 5 0.38 10.78 1.26
CA GLU A 5 1.03 10.17 2.41
C GLU A 5 1.20 8.66 2.21
N LEU A 6 0.21 8.00 1.63
CA LEU A 6 0.28 6.58 1.31
C LEU A 6 1.48 6.30 0.39
N TRP A 7 1.62 7.09 -0.68
CA TRP A 7 2.73 6.93 -1.62
C TRP A 7 4.08 7.22 -0.98
N GLN A 8 4.16 8.22 -0.10
CA GLN A 8 5.39 8.53 0.63
C GLN A 8 5.82 7.37 1.52
N ARG A 9 4.87 6.74 2.21
CA ARG A 9 5.18 5.59 3.05
C ARG A 9 5.62 4.38 2.24
N LEU A 10 4.98 4.13 1.11
CA LEU A 10 5.37 3.05 0.21
C LEU A 10 6.81 3.26 -0.28
N ARG A 11 7.12 4.47 -0.69
CA ARG A 11 8.46 4.82 -1.15
C ARG A 11 9.50 4.64 -0.05
N LEU A 12 9.16 5.03 1.16
CA LEU A 12 10.06 4.91 2.30
C LEU A 12 10.44 3.46 2.59
N HIS A 13 9.48 2.55 2.52
CA HIS A 13 9.71 1.14 2.87
C HIS A 13 10.21 0.29 1.71
N LEU A 14 9.89 0.63 0.48
CA LEU A 14 10.23 -0.17 -0.70
C LEU A 14 11.34 0.44 -1.57
N GLY A 15 11.66 1.71 -1.35
CA GLY A 15 12.67 2.40 -2.15
C GLY A 15 12.07 3.11 -3.36
N ALA A 16 12.76 4.18 -3.79
CA ALA A 16 12.27 5.06 -4.84
C ALA A 16 12.11 4.36 -6.20
N ASP A 17 12.91 3.31 -6.45
CA ASP A 17 12.90 2.63 -7.75
C ASP A 17 11.89 1.51 -7.86
N TYR A 18 11.43 0.97 -6.73
CA TYR A 18 10.62 -0.24 -6.72
C TYR A 18 9.18 -0.03 -6.27
N PHE A 19 8.90 1.00 -5.48
CA PHE A 19 7.59 1.11 -4.82
C PHE A 19 6.41 1.17 -5.81
N ARG A 20 6.59 1.78 -6.97
CA ARG A 20 5.52 1.90 -7.97
C ARG A 20 5.23 0.57 -8.65
N VAL A 21 6.27 -0.18 -8.97
CA VAL A 21 6.12 -1.51 -9.57
C VAL A 21 5.39 -2.43 -8.60
N TRP A 22 5.83 -2.43 -7.35
CA TRP A 22 5.20 -3.25 -6.31
C TRP A 22 3.72 -2.89 -6.14
N ALA A 23 3.42 -1.59 -6.10
CA ALA A 23 2.05 -1.10 -5.92
C ALA A 23 1.12 -1.49 -7.08
N SER A 24 1.65 -1.67 -8.27
CA SER A 24 0.86 -2.02 -9.45
C SER A 24 0.79 -3.52 -9.71
N GLU A 25 1.66 -4.33 -9.11
CA GLU A 25 1.74 -5.76 -9.40
C GLU A 25 1.38 -6.67 -8.23
N TYR A 26 1.65 -6.25 -7.00
CA TYR A 26 1.39 -7.10 -5.84
C TYR A 26 -0.08 -7.01 -5.42
N SER A 27 -0.78 -8.14 -5.43
CA SER A 27 -2.18 -8.22 -5.00
C SER A 27 -2.27 -8.55 -3.52
N HIS A 28 -3.23 -7.93 -2.84
CA HIS A 28 -3.46 -8.14 -1.41
C HIS A 28 -4.79 -8.86 -1.20
N SER A 29 -4.75 -9.99 -0.51
CA SER A 29 -5.99 -10.70 -0.17
C SER A 29 -6.89 -9.83 0.72
N ALA A 30 -6.29 -9.02 1.59
CA ALA A 30 -7.03 -8.09 2.46
C ALA A 30 -7.78 -7.01 1.66
N LEU A 31 -7.42 -6.80 0.40
CA LEU A 31 -8.07 -5.84 -0.48
C LEU A 31 -8.92 -6.55 -1.55
N GLY A 32 -9.28 -7.79 -1.33
CA GLY A 32 -10.08 -8.55 -2.29
C GLY A 32 -9.29 -8.91 -3.54
N GLN A 33 -8.01 -9.25 -3.38
CA GLN A 33 -7.10 -9.60 -4.47
C GLN A 33 -6.81 -8.41 -5.39
N ARG A 34 -6.82 -7.19 -4.82
CA ARG A 34 -6.49 -5.98 -5.58
C ARG A 34 -5.10 -5.50 -5.24
N THR A 35 -4.45 -4.87 -6.23
CA THR A 35 -3.19 -4.14 -5.99
C THR A 35 -3.52 -2.81 -5.34
N VAL A 36 -2.49 -2.10 -4.85
CA VAL A 36 -2.67 -0.75 -4.29
C VAL A 36 -3.32 0.17 -5.33
N VAL A 37 -2.83 0.12 -6.58
CA VAL A 37 -3.36 0.96 -7.66
C VAL A 37 -4.84 0.63 -7.93
N GLU A 38 -5.18 -0.65 -8.01
CA GLU A 38 -6.56 -1.08 -8.23
C GLU A 38 -7.47 -0.65 -7.09
N ALA A 39 -7.01 -0.81 -5.85
CA ALA A 39 -7.78 -0.42 -4.68
C ALA A 39 -8.06 1.09 -4.65
N LEU A 40 -7.05 1.90 -4.99
CA LEU A 40 -7.23 3.36 -5.09
C LEU A 40 -8.25 3.72 -6.15
N SER A 41 -8.17 3.06 -7.30
CA SER A 41 -9.12 3.28 -8.41
C SER A 41 -10.54 2.92 -8.00
N ASP A 42 -10.70 1.91 -7.18
CA ASP A 42 -12.02 1.44 -6.72
C ASP A 42 -12.54 2.22 -5.50
N GLY A 43 -11.81 3.22 -5.05
CA GLY A 43 -12.25 4.09 -3.96
C GLY A 43 -12.03 3.53 -2.57
N VAL A 44 -11.17 2.52 -2.42
CA VAL A 44 -10.85 1.99 -1.10
C VAL A 44 -10.09 3.04 -0.29
N PRO A 45 -10.48 3.31 0.97
CA PRO A 45 -9.80 4.31 1.79
C PRO A 45 -8.30 4.01 1.95
N CYS A 46 -7.47 5.03 1.86
CA CYS A 46 -6.02 4.89 1.96
C CYS A 46 -5.59 4.22 3.27
N LYS A 47 -6.29 4.47 4.36
CA LYS A 47 -6.00 3.85 5.64
C LYS A 47 -6.11 2.33 5.58
N ILE A 48 -7.14 1.84 4.89
CA ILE A 48 -7.35 0.40 4.72
C ILE A 48 -6.26 -0.18 3.81
N ILE A 49 -5.92 0.54 2.74
CA ILE A 49 -4.86 0.13 1.83
C ILE A 49 -3.54 0.05 2.59
N TRP A 50 -3.23 1.06 3.40
CA TRP A 50 -1.98 1.06 4.18
C TRP A 50 -1.91 -0.12 5.15
N ARG A 51 -3.03 -0.47 5.79
CA ARG A 51 -3.05 -1.63 6.68
C ARG A 51 -2.75 -2.94 5.95
N ALA A 52 -3.24 -3.08 4.73
CA ALA A 52 -2.96 -4.26 3.91
C ALA A 52 -1.47 -4.30 3.54
N VAL A 53 -0.89 -3.18 3.15
CA VAL A 53 0.55 -3.05 2.86
C VAL A 53 1.38 -3.36 4.10
N TRP A 54 0.99 -2.78 5.24
CA TRP A 54 1.67 -2.98 6.52
C TRP A 54 1.73 -4.47 6.88
N ALA A 55 0.62 -5.18 6.72
CA ALA A 55 0.56 -6.60 7.00
C ALA A 55 1.40 -7.41 6.00
N ALA A 56 1.35 -7.07 4.73
CA ALA A 56 2.08 -7.79 3.69
C ALA A 56 3.59 -7.67 3.86
N LEU A 57 4.05 -6.49 4.29
CA LEU A 57 5.49 -6.22 4.51
C LEU A 57 5.94 -6.58 5.92
N GLU A 58 5.02 -7.01 6.78
CA GLU A 58 5.31 -7.37 8.17
C GLU A 58 6.02 -6.26 8.92
N LEU A 59 5.51 -5.03 8.78
CA LEU A 59 6.09 -3.86 9.40
C LEU A 59 5.79 -3.81 10.89
N PRO A 60 6.64 -3.13 11.71
CA PRO A 60 6.40 -3.04 13.14
C PRO A 60 5.16 -2.19 13.46
N ALA A 61 4.58 -2.38 14.65
CA ALA A 61 3.36 -1.70 15.06
C ALA A 61 3.46 -0.16 14.96
N ARG A 62 4.64 0.39 15.18
CA ARG A 62 4.86 1.85 15.11
C ARG A 62 4.62 2.43 13.71
N ASP A 63 4.69 1.60 12.67
CA ASP A 63 4.51 2.05 11.29
C ASP A 63 3.08 1.85 10.80
N ARG A 64 2.21 1.50 11.70
CA ARG A 64 0.80 1.32 11.42
C ARG A 64 0.11 2.66 11.21
#